data_ef75649b3f3ec388f71f9bfa9bc14cdd
#
_entry.id   ef75649b3f3ec388f71f9bfa9bc14cdd
#
_cell.length_a   1.000
_cell.length_b   1.000
_cell.length_c   1.000
_cell.angle_alpha   90.00
_cell.angle_beta   90.00
_cell.angle_gamma   90.00
#
_symmetry.space_group_name_H-M   'P 1'
#
loop_
_entity.id
_entity.type
_entity.pdbx_description
1 polymer ?
#
loop_
_entity_poly.entity_id
_entity_poly.type
_entity_poly.pdbx_seq_one_letter_code
_entity_poly.pdbx_strand_id
1 'polypeptide(L)'
;MRSFVITTLFLILCSSNFAQENIWEGTICNKNVELFPFLVNGSNNPAIIVCPGGSYFWHDTNNEGYLVAKWLQKNGISAFVLNYRTAYVPAYVTHYRLFFRGNRYPDPQEDLKQALRYVRVKAKEYGINRNIIGVMGFSAGGHLVMSSVELFDKSDWPAFVVPVYPVVTMSEKCVHKRSRRGLLGDSKVNNEHLRDLLSLERHVPEDCPPVFLVNCKDDPIVDYHNSELLDSALTAQGVSHIYIQYQTGGHGFGVSDIKGSPECRQWRQSFLDWFRQLDFQ
;
A
#
# COMPACT_ATOMS: atom_id res chain seq x y z
N MET A 1 64.31 -22.41 -3.37
CA MET A 1 63.29 -21.61 -4.02
C MET A 1 61.95 -22.21 -3.63
N ARG A 2 61.18 -21.57 -2.72
CA ARG A 2 59.81 -21.99 -2.34
C ARG A 2 58.84 -21.04 -2.98
N SER A 3 58.08 -21.55 -3.96
CA SER A 3 56.98 -20.80 -4.59
C SER A 3 55.81 -20.71 -3.61
N PHE A 4 55.44 -19.47 -3.27
CA PHE A 4 54.19 -19.14 -2.60
C PHE A 4 53.10 -18.99 -3.66
N VAL A 5 52.11 -19.91 -3.64
CA VAL A 5 50.88 -19.78 -4.40
C VAL A 5 49.89 -18.97 -3.55
N ILE A 6 49.64 -17.73 -3.95
CA ILE A 6 48.61 -16.87 -3.35
C ILE A 6 47.28 -17.23 -4.04
N THR A 7 46.45 -17.97 -3.32
CA THR A 7 45.07 -18.24 -3.73
C THR A 7 44.21 -17.05 -3.35
N THR A 8 43.90 -16.20 -4.33
CA THR A 8 42.96 -15.06 -4.14
C THR A 8 41.54 -15.60 -4.15
N LEU A 9 40.94 -15.66 -2.96
CA LEU A 9 39.55 -16.01 -2.78
C LEU A 9 38.68 -14.82 -3.23
N PHE A 10 38.09 -14.89 -4.42
CA PHE A 10 37.06 -13.96 -4.87
C PHE A 10 35.77 -14.25 -4.10
N LEU A 11 35.50 -13.48 -3.06
CA LEU A 11 34.18 -13.36 -2.46
C LEU A 11 33.26 -12.63 -3.46
N ILE A 12 32.49 -13.38 -4.23
CA ILE A 12 31.37 -12.84 -4.99
C ILE A 12 30.31 -12.44 -3.94
N LEU A 13 30.34 -11.18 -3.55
CA LEU A 13 29.21 -10.52 -2.89
C LEU A 13 28.09 -10.46 -3.94
N CYS A 14 27.18 -11.44 -3.92
CA CYS A 14 25.89 -11.33 -4.55
C CYS A 14 25.10 -10.22 -3.85
N SER A 15 25.37 -8.97 -4.21
CA SER A 15 24.44 -7.89 -3.99
C SER A 15 23.29 -8.13 -4.96
N SER A 16 22.21 -8.74 -4.47
CA SER A 16 20.93 -8.77 -5.17
C SER A 16 20.39 -7.34 -5.22
N ASN A 17 20.91 -6.55 -6.16
CA ASN A 17 20.22 -5.36 -6.62
C ASN A 17 18.99 -5.85 -7.35
N PHE A 18 17.86 -5.93 -6.66
CA PHE A 18 16.58 -6.17 -7.30
C PHE A 18 16.33 -4.98 -8.22
N ALA A 19 16.45 -5.23 -9.52
CA ALA A 19 16.13 -4.24 -10.52
C ALA A 19 14.63 -3.89 -10.39
N GLN A 20 14.32 -2.60 -10.42
CA GLN A 20 12.94 -2.14 -10.54
C GLN A 20 12.32 -2.76 -11.80
N GLU A 21 11.05 -3.13 -11.71
CA GLU A 21 10.32 -3.74 -12.81
C GLU A 21 9.17 -2.83 -13.25
N ASN A 22 9.01 -2.63 -14.55
CA ASN A 22 7.85 -1.90 -15.07
C ASN A 22 6.69 -2.88 -15.27
N ILE A 23 5.65 -2.75 -14.45
CA ILE A 23 4.49 -3.65 -14.49
C ILE A 23 3.61 -3.52 -15.74
N TRP A 24 3.81 -2.48 -16.53
CA TRP A 24 3.10 -2.24 -17.79
C TRP A 24 3.94 -2.60 -19.02
N GLU A 25 5.17 -3.09 -18.86
CA GLU A 25 6.02 -3.51 -19.97
C GLU A 25 5.36 -4.65 -20.76
N GLY A 26 5.40 -4.55 -22.08
CA GLY A 26 4.76 -5.55 -22.97
C GLY A 26 3.23 -5.48 -23.03
N THR A 27 2.60 -4.55 -22.32
CA THR A 27 1.15 -4.31 -22.43
C THR A 27 0.83 -3.26 -23.49
N ILE A 28 -0.43 -3.25 -23.97
CA ILE A 28 -0.89 -2.25 -24.95
C ILE A 28 -0.77 -0.82 -24.39
N CYS A 29 -0.87 -0.65 -23.08
CA CYS A 29 -0.84 0.67 -22.43
C CYS A 29 0.54 1.27 -22.25
N ASN A 30 1.62 0.48 -22.26
CA ASN A 30 3.03 0.87 -22.13
C ASN A 30 3.27 2.06 -21.17
N LYS A 31 2.73 1.99 -19.95
CA LYS A 31 2.88 3.01 -18.90
C LYS A 31 4.17 2.72 -18.13
N ASN A 32 4.81 3.76 -17.59
CA ASN A 32 5.98 3.57 -16.73
C ASN A 32 5.54 3.58 -15.25
N VAL A 33 5.32 2.40 -14.70
CA VAL A 33 4.96 2.20 -13.28
C VAL A 33 5.88 1.16 -12.68
N GLU A 34 6.65 1.59 -11.70
CA GLU A 34 7.73 0.81 -11.12
C GLU A 34 7.27 -0.01 -9.92
N LEU A 35 7.69 -1.27 -9.90
CA LEU A 35 7.52 -2.20 -8.79
C LEU A 35 8.90 -2.64 -8.30
N PHE A 36 9.14 -2.53 -7.00
CA PHE A 36 10.43 -2.86 -6.38
C PHE A 36 10.28 -4.11 -5.52
N PRO A 37 10.81 -5.28 -5.95
CA PRO A 37 10.71 -6.52 -5.20
C PRO A 37 11.71 -6.59 -4.04
N PHE A 38 11.26 -7.14 -2.90
CA PHE A 38 12.02 -7.50 -1.72
C PHE A 38 11.66 -8.94 -1.36
N LEU A 39 12.33 -9.89 -1.98
CA LEU A 39 11.95 -11.31 -1.93
C LEU A 39 12.59 -12.03 -0.74
N VAL A 40 11.82 -12.94 -0.15
CA VAL A 40 12.31 -13.94 0.82
C VAL A 40 12.83 -15.15 0.03
N ASN A 41 13.94 -15.72 0.47
CA ASN A 41 14.48 -16.94 -0.12
C ASN A 41 13.53 -18.13 0.12
N GLY A 42 13.50 -19.04 -0.84
CA GLY A 42 12.66 -20.24 -0.76
C GLY A 42 11.49 -20.22 -1.73
N SER A 43 10.47 -21.01 -1.45
CA SER A 43 9.29 -21.14 -2.28
C SER A 43 8.02 -21.09 -1.42
N ASN A 44 6.90 -20.75 -2.07
CA ASN A 44 5.59 -20.68 -1.42
C ASN A 44 5.48 -19.61 -0.30
N ASN A 45 6.32 -18.56 -0.36
CA ASN A 45 6.30 -17.47 0.60
C ASN A 45 5.04 -16.60 0.42
N PRO A 46 4.46 -16.05 1.50
CA PRO A 46 3.44 -15.01 1.38
C PRO A 46 4.05 -13.73 0.80
N ALA A 47 3.20 -12.89 0.20
CA ALA A 47 3.64 -11.63 -0.36
C ALA A 47 2.68 -10.47 -0.06
N ILE A 48 3.22 -9.24 -0.01
CA ILE A 48 2.45 -8.01 0.19
C ILE A 48 2.90 -6.96 -0.82
N ILE A 49 1.94 -6.37 -1.55
CA ILE A 49 2.19 -5.15 -2.32
C ILE A 49 2.02 -3.96 -1.39
N VAL A 50 3.06 -3.15 -1.25
CA VAL A 50 3.12 -1.99 -0.37
C VAL A 50 2.88 -0.72 -1.18
N CYS A 51 1.85 0.04 -0.79
CA CYS A 51 1.47 1.32 -1.41
C CYS A 51 1.77 2.48 -0.45
N PRO A 52 2.88 3.24 -0.66
CA PRO A 52 3.21 4.38 0.18
C PRO A 52 2.16 5.49 0.12
N GLY A 53 2.07 6.30 1.18
CA GLY A 53 1.26 7.50 1.21
C GLY A 53 1.89 8.67 0.46
N GLY A 54 1.23 9.82 0.52
CA GLY A 54 1.67 11.07 -0.14
C GLY A 54 0.54 11.85 -0.78
N SER A 55 -0.69 11.68 -0.25
CA SER A 55 -1.88 12.44 -0.64
C SER A 55 -2.23 12.34 -2.14
N TYR A 56 -1.79 11.29 -2.83
CA TYR A 56 -1.90 11.12 -4.30
C TYR A 56 -1.12 12.16 -5.13
N PHE A 57 -0.23 12.94 -4.50
CA PHE A 57 0.65 13.87 -5.21
C PHE A 57 2.10 13.39 -5.31
N TRP A 58 2.55 12.61 -4.31
CA TRP A 58 3.90 12.02 -4.24
C TRP A 58 3.86 10.69 -3.49
N HIS A 59 5.03 10.10 -3.21
CA HIS A 59 5.18 8.92 -2.37
C HIS A 59 6.19 9.16 -1.25
N ASP A 60 5.88 8.73 -0.03
CA ASP A 60 6.87 8.55 1.05
C ASP A 60 7.55 7.17 0.88
N THR A 61 8.22 7.01 -0.27
CA THR A 61 8.80 5.73 -0.69
C THR A 61 9.82 5.18 0.30
N ASN A 62 10.57 6.04 0.98
CA ASN A 62 11.58 5.58 1.94
C ASN A 62 10.95 5.03 3.21
N ASN A 63 10.08 5.79 3.87
CA ASN A 63 9.54 5.46 5.18
C ASN A 63 8.36 4.47 5.10
N GLU A 64 7.44 4.69 4.16
CA GLU A 64 6.22 3.88 3.99
C GLU A 64 6.33 2.83 2.86
N GLY A 65 7.46 2.82 2.15
CA GLY A 65 7.79 1.85 1.11
C GLY A 65 8.94 0.95 1.50
N TYR A 66 10.18 1.38 1.26
CA TYR A 66 11.37 0.54 1.40
C TYR A 66 11.64 0.06 2.82
N LEU A 67 11.43 0.89 3.84
CA LEU A 67 11.59 0.44 5.24
C LEU A 67 10.55 -0.63 5.59
N VAL A 68 9.30 -0.46 5.14
CA VAL A 68 8.23 -1.44 5.32
C VAL A 68 8.56 -2.74 4.61
N ALA A 69 8.97 -2.69 3.35
CA ALA A 69 9.32 -3.87 2.57
C ALA A 69 10.49 -4.66 3.20
N LYS A 70 11.53 -3.97 3.68
CA LYS A 70 12.64 -4.60 4.41
C LYS A 70 12.19 -5.22 5.73
N TRP A 71 11.27 -4.58 6.44
CA TRP A 71 10.71 -5.12 7.68
C TRP A 71 9.88 -6.38 7.40
N LEU A 72 9.02 -6.38 6.38
CA LEU A 72 8.27 -7.55 5.95
C LEU A 72 9.19 -8.70 5.54
N GLN A 73 10.19 -8.42 4.71
CA GLN A 73 11.18 -9.40 4.26
C GLN A 73 11.91 -10.06 5.44
N LYS A 74 12.33 -9.29 6.45
CA LYS A 74 12.95 -9.82 7.68
C LYS A 74 12.02 -10.74 8.48
N ASN A 75 10.70 -10.58 8.32
CA ASN A 75 9.68 -11.39 8.98
C ASN A 75 9.14 -12.52 8.10
N GLY A 76 9.82 -12.86 7.00
CA GLY A 76 9.45 -13.99 6.15
C GLY A 76 8.32 -13.70 5.15
N ILE A 77 8.01 -12.44 4.89
CA ILE A 77 6.97 -12.01 3.95
C ILE A 77 7.65 -11.27 2.80
N SER A 78 7.54 -11.78 1.57
CA SER A 78 8.01 -11.07 0.38
C SER A 78 7.21 -9.79 0.19
N ALA A 79 7.87 -8.72 -0.23
CA ALA A 79 7.20 -7.43 -0.39
C ALA A 79 7.54 -6.79 -1.75
N PHE A 80 6.60 -6.02 -2.26
CA PHE A 80 6.73 -5.30 -3.52
C PHE A 80 6.28 -3.85 -3.30
N VAL A 81 7.21 -2.89 -3.39
CA VAL A 81 6.85 -1.46 -3.27
C VAL A 81 6.36 -0.96 -4.60
N LEU A 82 5.11 -0.49 -4.65
CA LEU A 82 4.48 0.03 -5.86
C LEU A 82 4.58 1.56 -5.91
N ASN A 83 5.27 2.09 -6.91
CA ASN A 83 5.25 3.50 -7.27
C ASN A 83 4.07 3.77 -8.22
N TYR A 84 2.85 3.70 -7.70
CA TYR A 84 1.64 3.96 -8.48
C TYR A 84 1.59 5.40 -9.00
N ARG A 85 0.91 5.64 -10.12
CA ARG A 85 0.81 6.98 -10.74
C ARG A 85 0.09 7.96 -9.81
N THR A 86 0.69 9.14 -9.65
CA THR A 86 0.16 10.24 -8.83
C THR A 86 -0.03 11.51 -9.65
N ALA A 87 -0.63 12.51 -9.02
CA ALA A 87 -0.80 13.83 -9.64
C ALA A 87 0.51 14.62 -9.82
N TYR A 88 1.58 14.17 -9.16
CA TYR A 88 2.89 14.81 -9.06
C TYR A 88 2.91 16.15 -8.31
N VAL A 89 4.07 16.46 -7.72
CA VAL A 89 4.30 17.68 -6.93
C VAL A 89 3.98 18.98 -7.69
N PRO A 90 4.30 19.14 -9.00
CA PRO A 90 3.91 20.35 -9.73
C PRO A 90 2.41 20.62 -9.71
N ALA A 91 1.58 19.58 -9.78
CA ALA A 91 0.12 19.74 -9.71
C ALA A 91 -0.37 20.13 -8.30
N TYR A 92 0.41 19.83 -7.25
CA TYR A 92 0.13 20.27 -5.89
C TYR A 92 0.40 21.78 -5.71
N VAL A 93 1.56 22.25 -6.21
CA VAL A 93 2.06 23.60 -5.98
C VAL A 93 1.32 24.63 -6.84
N THR A 94 1.05 24.31 -8.11
CA THR A 94 0.66 25.32 -9.09
C THR A 94 -0.83 25.57 -9.18
N HIS A 95 -1.70 24.71 -8.65
CA HIS A 95 -3.16 24.75 -8.92
C HIS A 95 -3.51 24.89 -10.42
N TYR A 96 -2.54 24.67 -11.32
CA TYR A 96 -2.68 24.99 -12.73
C TYR A 96 -3.40 23.88 -13.48
N ARG A 97 -4.64 24.14 -13.83
CA ARG A 97 -5.54 23.23 -14.58
C ARG A 97 -5.07 22.98 -16.02
N LEU A 98 -4.20 23.82 -16.57
CA LEU A 98 -3.88 23.83 -18.00
C LEU A 98 -2.59 23.07 -18.36
N PHE A 99 -1.56 23.05 -17.51
CA PHE A 99 -0.24 22.56 -17.90
C PHE A 99 0.17 21.24 -17.22
N PHE A 100 -0.34 20.94 -16.00
CA PHE A 100 0.03 19.74 -15.26
C PHE A 100 -1.22 19.01 -14.76
N ARG A 101 -1.82 18.20 -15.62
CA ARG A 101 -3.01 17.43 -15.23
C ARG A 101 -2.68 16.34 -14.23
N GLY A 102 -1.47 15.74 -14.30
CA GLY A 102 -1.05 14.62 -13.50
C GLY A 102 -1.98 13.41 -13.67
N ASN A 103 -1.66 12.33 -13.00
CA ASN A 103 -2.51 11.15 -12.99
C ASN A 103 -3.57 11.29 -11.88
N ARG A 104 -4.78 10.80 -12.13
CA ARG A 104 -5.95 10.90 -11.29
C ARG A 104 -6.70 9.57 -11.29
N TYR A 105 -7.75 9.48 -10.50
CA TYR A 105 -8.67 8.35 -10.62
C TYR A 105 -9.09 8.16 -12.10
N PRO A 106 -9.02 6.94 -12.66
CA PRO A 106 -8.72 5.66 -12.01
C PRO A 106 -7.24 5.20 -12.05
N ASP A 107 -6.28 6.05 -12.46
CA ASP A 107 -4.90 5.65 -12.74
C ASP A 107 -4.20 4.89 -11.57
N PRO A 108 -4.24 5.36 -10.30
CA PRO A 108 -3.63 4.62 -9.18
C PRO A 108 -4.26 3.24 -8.96
N GLN A 109 -5.58 3.14 -9.12
CA GLN A 109 -6.33 1.89 -8.95
C GLN A 109 -5.97 0.88 -10.06
N GLU A 110 -5.87 1.35 -11.31
CA GLU A 110 -5.41 0.51 -12.43
C GLU A 110 -4.00 -0.02 -12.18
N ASP A 111 -3.11 0.79 -11.62
CA ASP A 111 -1.74 0.38 -11.33
C ASP A 111 -1.69 -0.68 -10.22
N LEU A 112 -2.47 -0.54 -9.16
CA LEU A 112 -2.56 -1.57 -8.12
C LEU A 112 -3.18 -2.87 -8.66
N LYS A 113 -4.23 -2.77 -9.48
CA LYS A 113 -4.84 -3.93 -10.14
C LYS A 113 -3.83 -4.67 -11.01
N GLN A 114 -3.07 -3.92 -11.80
CA GLN A 114 -2.01 -4.46 -12.66
C GLN A 114 -0.87 -5.08 -11.83
N ALA A 115 -0.46 -4.45 -10.74
CA ALA A 115 0.58 -4.99 -9.85
C ALA A 115 0.15 -6.33 -9.23
N LEU A 116 -1.10 -6.47 -8.77
CA LEU A 116 -1.64 -7.73 -8.26
C LEU A 116 -1.59 -8.84 -9.35
N ARG A 117 -2.02 -8.53 -10.57
CA ARG A 117 -1.97 -9.47 -11.70
C ARG A 117 -0.53 -9.84 -12.05
N TYR A 118 0.35 -8.87 -12.13
CA TYR A 118 1.76 -9.04 -12.47
C TYR A 118 2.48 -9.96 -11.47
N VAL A 119 2.33 -9.69 -10.17
CA VAL A 119 2.92 -10.51 -9.10
C VAL A 119 2.34 -11.93 -9.10
N ARG A 120 1.04 -12.11 -9.38
CA ARG A 120 0.43 -13.44 -9.51
C ARG A 120 0.97 -14.23 -10.69
N VAL A 121 1.21 -13.59 -11.82
CA VAL A 121 1.80 -14.24 -13.02
C VAL A 121 3.23 -14.66 -12.74
N LYS A 122 4.02 -13.83 -12.07
CA LYS A 122 5.42 -14.09 -11.71
C LYS A 122 5.61 -14.86 -10.39
N ALA A 123 4.54 -15.32 -9.75
CA ALA A 123 4.60 -15.92 -8.42
C ALA A 123 5.62 -17.07 -8.31
N LYS A 124 5.69 -17.96 -9.33
CA LYS A 124 6.65 -19.05 -9.38
C LYS A 124 8.10 -18.55 -9.48
N GLU A 125 8.35 -17.53 -10.30
CA GLU A 125 9.66 -16.91 -10.48
C GLU A 125 10.16 -16.28 -9.16
N TYR A 126 9.25 -15.62 -8.43
CA TYR A 126 9.55 -14.96 -7.15
C TYR A 126 9.54 -15.89 -5.94
N GLY A 127 9.22 -17.18 -6.10
CA GLY A 127 9.11 -18.12 -4.99
C GLY A 127 7.97 -17.79 -4.02
N ILE A 128 6.88 -17.18 -4.49
CA ILE A 128 5.73 -16.80 -3.66
C ILE A 128 4.50 -17.67 -3.92
N ASN A 129 3.61 -17.71 -2.93
CA ASN A 129 2.29 -18.32 -3.08
C ASN A 129 1.35 -17.31 -3.75
N ARG A 130 0.88 -17.62 -4.96
CA ARG A 130 -0.01 -16.76 -5.73
C ARG A 130 -1.36 -16.47 -5.05
N ASN A 131 -1.77 -17.33 -4.12
CA ASN A 131 -3.03 -17.20 -3.40
C ASN A 131 -2.89 -16.39 -2.11
N ILE A 132 -1.64 -16.16 -1.63
CA ILE A 132 -1.35 -15.41 -0.40
C ILE A 132 -0.65 -14.10 -0.76
N ILE A 133 -1.31 -13.28 -1.57
CA ILE A 133 -0.84 -11.95 -1.95
C ILE A 133 -1.81 -10.92 -1.38
N GLY A 134 -1.37 -10.25 -0.30
CA GLY A 134 -2.10 -9.15 0.32
C GLY A 134 -1.63 -7.78 -0.18
N VAL A 135 -2.29 -6.75 0.31
CA VAL A 135 -1.92 -5.35 0.06
C VAL A 135 -1.82 -4.58 1.37
N MET A 136 -0.81 -3.73 1.49
CA MET A 136 -0.62 -2.84 2.65
C MET A 136 -0.42 -1.41 2.15
N GLY A 137 -1.16 -0.46 2.71
CA GLY A 137 -1.06 0.92 2.27
C GLY A 137 -1.15 1.93 3.41
N PHE A 138 -0.50 3.06 3.22
CA PHE A 138 -0.34 4.10 4.23
C PHE A 138 -1.04 5.38 3.79
N SER A 139 -1.82 6.02 4.67
CA SER A 139 -2.45 7.31 4.35
C SER A 139 -3.29 7.23 3.05
N ALA A 140 -2.93 7.98 2.02
CA ALA A 140 -3.54 7.88 0.68
C ALA A 140 -3.33 6.49 0.04
N GLY A 141 -2.19 5.83 0.32
CA GLY A 141 -1.96 4.43 -0.06
C GLY A 141 -2.90 3.48 0.67
N GLY A 142 -3.31 3.79 1.91
CA GLY A 142 -4.33 3.06 2.66
C GLY A 142 -5.70 3.13 1.99
N HIS A 143 -6.08 4.29 1.47
CA HIS A 143 -7.26 4.44 0.62
C HIS A 143 -7.14 3.60 -0.66
N LEU A 144 -5.98 3.64 -1.32
CA LEU A 144 -5.75 2.90 -2.55
C LEU A 144 -5.91 1.39 -2.34
N VAL A 145 -5.29 0.82 -1.28
CA VAL A 145 -5.38 -0.63 -1.04
C VAL A 145 -6.78 -1.06 -0.64
N MET A 146 -7.50 -0.27 0.15
CA MET A 146 -8.88 -0.59 0.51
C MET A 146 -9.81 -0.49 -0.70
N SER A 147 -9.59 0.47 -1.62
CA SER A 147 -10.38 0.57 -2.85
C SER A 147 -10.27 -0.67 -3.76
N SER A 148 -9.29 -1.55 -3.55
CA SER A 148 -9.11 -2.76 -4.37
C SER A 148 -10.25 -3.77 -4.20
N VAL A 149 -10.85 -3.84 -3.01
CA VAL A 149 -11.95 -4.78 -2.74
C VAL A 149 -13.33 -4.22 -3.09
N GLU A 150 -13.40 -2.94 -3.39
CA GLU A 150 -14.64 -2.26 -3.76
C GLU A 150 -14.76 -2.00 -5.26
N LEU A 151 -13.62 -1.75 -5.93
CA LEU A 151 -13.60 -1.31 -7.33
C LEU A 151 -13.09 -2.39 -8.30
N PHE A 152 -12.49 -3.49 -7.81
CA PHE A 152 -11.99 -4.54 -8.69
C PHE A 152 -12.96 -5.72 -8.72
N ASP A 153 -12.88 -6.49 -9.80
CA ASP A 153 -13.53 -7.79 -9.85
C ASP A 153 -12.92 -8.73 -8.79
N LYS A 154 -13.71 -9.62 -8.20
CA LYS A 154 -13.25 -10.56 -7.15
C LYS A 154 -12.02 -11.38 -7.53
N SER A 155 -11.85 -11.71 -8.80
CA SER A 155 -10.66 -12.41 -9.31
C SER A 155 -9.35 -11.61 -9.17
N ASP A 156 -9.45 -10.29 -9.02
CA ASP A 156 -8.33 -9.39 -8.81
C ASP A 156 -8.12 -9.00 -7.35
N TRP A 157 -9.03 -9.39 -6.44
CA TRP A 157 -8.94 -9.05 -5.02
C TRP A 157 -7.67 -9.59 -4.37
N PRO A 158 -7.05 -8.84 -3.45
CA PRO A 158 -5.97 -9.37 -2.61
C PRO A 158 -6.50 -10.41 -1.63
N ALA A 159 -5.60 -11.22 -1.06
CA ALA A 159 -5.95 -12.19 -0.04
C ALA A 159 -6.33 -11.55 1.31
N PHE A 160 -5.81 -10.35 1.58
CA PHE A 160 -6.09 -9.53 2.77
C PHE A 160 -5.68 -8.07 2.51
N VAL A 161 -6.21 -7.14 3.32
CA VAL A 161 -5.97 -5.70 3.17
C VAL A 161 -5.49 -5.09 4.49
N VAL A 162 -4.45 -4.26 4.42
CA VAL A 162 -3.84 -3.61 5.59
C VAL A 162 -3.79 -2.09 5.39
N PRO A 163 -4.88 -1.36 5.63
CA PRO A 163 -4.88 0.10 5.62
C PRO A 163 -4.32 0.67 6.93
N VAL A 164 -3.24 1.43 6.84
CA VAL A 164 -2.55 2.06 7.97
C VAL A 164 -2.81 3.56 7.94
N TYR A 165 -3.40 4.12 8.99
CA TYR A 165 -3.91 5.51 9.09
C TYR A 165 -4.52 6.01 7.77
N PRO A 166 -5.50 5.26 7.21
CA PRO A 166 -5.96 5.51 5.86
C PRO A 166 -6.79 6.79 5.75
N VAL A 167 -6.70 7.43 4.59
CA VAL A 167 -7.82 8.22 4.08
C VAL A 167 -8.94 7.24 3.73
N VAL A 168 -10.19 7.55 4.03
CA VAL A 168 -11.34 6.67 3.78
C VAL A 168 -12.43 7.42 3.02
N THR A 169 -12.95 8.49 3.59
CA THR A 169 -14.04 9.24 2.99
C THR A 169 -13.58 10.34 2.03
N MET A 170 -14.35 10.55 0.96
CA MET A 170 -14.23 11.71 0.07
C MET A 170 -15.35 12.72 0.29
N SER A 171 -16.33 12.42 1.15
CA SER A 171 -17.54 13.21 1.34
C SER A 171 -17.70 13.80 2.72
N GLU A 172 -17.42 13.04 3.79
CA GLU A 172 -17.72 13.39 5.16
C GLU A 172 -16.88 14.59 5.69
N LYS A 173 -17.25 15.11 6.86
CA LYS A 173 -16.58 16.28 7.46
C LYS A 173 -15.10 16.04 7.75
N CYS A 174 -14.73 14.80 8.09
CA CYS A 174 -13.36 14.36 8.35
C CYS A 174 -12.52 14.12 7.08
N VAL A 175 -13.03 14.48 5.89
CA VAL A 175 -12.33 14.28 4.62
C VAL A 175 -10.95 14.93 4.60
N HIS A 176 -9.93 14.17 4.19
CA HIS A 176 -8.62 14.72 3.91
C HIS A 176 -8.61 15.42 2.54
N LYS A 177 -8.91 16.73 2.54
CA LYS A 177 -9.13 17.55 1.33
C LYS A 177 -7.97 17.50 0.34
N ARG A 178 -6.72 17.39 0.83
CA ARG A 178 -5.54 17.27 -0.03
C ARG A 178 -5.55 15.95 -0.83
N SER A 179 -5.81 14.82 -0.18
CA SER A 179 -5.91 13.53 -0.88
C SER A 179 -7.07 13.51 -1.87
N ARG A 180 -8.23 14.04 -1.50
CA ARG A 180 -9.35 14.18 -2.43
C ARG A 180 -8.97 15.00 -3.66
N ARG A 181 -8.29 16.13 -3.48
CA ARG A 181 -7.79 16.94 -4.59
C ARG A 181 -6.72 16.19 -5.42
N GLY A 182 -5.83 15.46 -4.76
CA GLY A 182 -4.82 14.62 -5.40
C GLY A 182 -5.42 13.55 -6.28
N LEU A 183 -6.45 12.86 -5.81
CA LEU A 183 -7.10 11.77 -6.52
C LEU A 183 -8.07 12.25 -7.62
N LEU A 184 -8.90 13.25 -7.33
CA LEU A 184 -9.95 13.71 -8.26
C LEU A 184 -9.50 14.86 -9.17
N GLY A 185 -8.52 15.64 -8.76
CA GLY A 185 -8.12 16.88 -9.42
C GLY A 185 -9.10 18.04 -9.19
N ASP A 186 -8.66 19.26 -9.47
CA ASP A 186 -9.45 20.48 -9.23
C ASP A 186 -10.78 20.52 -10.00
N SER A 187 -10.83 19.92 -11.20
CA SER A 187 -12.03 19.93 -12.04
C SER A 187 -13.12 18.97 -11.55
N LYS A 188 -12.75 17.88 -10.86
CA LYS A 188 -13.68 16.83 -10.43
C LYS A 188 -13.82 16.74 -8.90
N VAL A 189 -13.11 17.58 -8.14
CA VAL A 189 -13.10 17.55 -6.68
C VAL A 189 -14.47 17.73 -6.04
N ASN A 190 -15.41 18.35 -6.75
CA ASN A 190 -16.79 18.55 -6.33
C ASN A 190 -17.80 17.62 -7.02
N ASN A 191 -17.34 16.64 -7.80
CA ASN A 191 -18.23 15.67 -8.43
C ASN A 191 -18.76 14.71 -7.37
N GLU A 192 -20.06 14.79 -7.07
CA GLU A 192 -20.73 14.01 -6.01
C GLU A 192 -20.66 12.51 -6.26
N HIS A 193 -20.87 12.08 -7.50
CA HIS A 193 -20.78 10.65 -7.85
C HIS A 193 -19.38 10.08 -7.60
N LEU A 194 -18.32 10.81 -7.96
CA LEU A 194 -16.95 10.34 -7.68
C LEU A 194 -16.60 10.41 -6.20
N ARG A 195 -17.13 11.37 -5.45
CA ARG A 195 -16.97 11.42 -4.00
C ARG A 195 -17.66 10.24 -3.34
N ASP A 196 -18.87 9.93 -3.77
CA ASP A 196 -19.61 8.79 -3.27
C ASP A 196 -18.88 7.49 -3.60
N LEU A 197 -18.58 7.25 -4.86
CA LEU A 197 -17.88 6.06 -5.34
C LEU A 197 -16.54 5.79 -4.62
N LEU A 198 -15.84 6.84 -4.20
CA LEU A 198 -14.52 6.77 -3.57
C LEU A 198 -14.55 7.04 -2.05
N SER A 199 -15.74 7.08 -1.45
CA SER A 199 -15.95 7.06 0.00
C SER A 199 -16.12 5.62 0.44
N LEU A 200 -14.99 5.01 0.83
CA LEU A 200 -14.86 3.56 1.01
C LEU A 200 -15.76 3.00 2.11
N GLU A 201 -16.11 3.81 3.09
CA GLU A 201 -17.05 3.44 4.15
C GLU A 201 -18.48 3.13 3.64
N ARG A 202 -18.76 3.43 2.37
CA ARG A 202 -20.10 3.28 1.77
C ARG A 202 -20.26 2.02 0.92
N HIS A 203 -19.15 1.39 0.56
CA HIS A 203 -19.15 0.36 -0.48
C HIS A 203 -18.43 -0.94 -0.08
N VAL A 204 -18.21 -1.15 1.23
CA VAL A 204 -17.60 -2.39 1.74
C VAL A 204 -18.45 -3.60 1.37
N PRO A 205 -17.93 -4.58 0.60
CA PRO A 205 -18.69 -5.78 0.26
C PRO A 205 -18.75 -6.79 1.44
N GLU A 206 -19.82 -7.56 1.54
CA GLU A 206 -20.01 -8.58 2.60
C GLU A 206 -18.91 -9.66 2.60
N ASP A 207 -18.38 -9.99 1.43
CA ASP A 207 -17.32 -10.98 1.24
C ASP A 207 -15.92 -10.37 1.11
N CYS A 208 -15.74 -9.15 1.62
CA CYS A 208 -14.45 -8.49 1.71
C CYS A 208 -13.42 -9.40 2.40
N PRO A 209 -12.21 -9.54 1.84
CA PRO A 209 -11.12 -10.25 2.49
C PRO A 209 -10.79 -9.68 3.88
N PRO A 210 -10.11 -10.45 4.76
CA PRO A 210 -9.74 -9.97 6.09
C PRO A 210 -8.98 -8.64 6.07
N VAL A 211 -9.32 -7.74 7.00
CA VAL A 211 -8.73 -6.40 7.08
C VAL A 211 -8.01 -6.18 8.41
N PHE A 212 -6.80 -5.61 8.37
CA PHE A 212 -6.11 -5.11 9.56
C PHE A 212 -5.98 -3.59 9.47
N LEU A 213 -6.74 -2.88 10.28
CA LEU A 213 -6.84 -1.42 10.30
C LEU A 213 -6.15 -0.84 11.54
N VAL A 214 -5.32 0.19 11.36
CA VAL A 214 -4.64 0.85 12.48
C VAL A 214 -4.50 2.35 12.25
N ASN A 215 -4.68 3.15 13.30
CA ASN A 215 -4.41 4.58 13.30
C ASN A 215 -4.06 5.11 14.70
N CYS A 216 -3.80 6.42 14.79
CA CYS A 216 -3.64 7.14 16.06
C CYS A 216 -4.71 8.23 16.18
N LYS A 217 -5.21 8.45 17.39
CA LYS A 217 -6.25 9.43 17.67
C LYS A 217 -5.73 10.88 17.58
N ASP A 218 -4.45 11.08 17.85
CA ASP A 218 -3.76 12.37 17.75
C ASP A 218 -3.20 12.69 16.36
N ASP A 219 -3.66 11.99 15.31
CA ASP A 219 -3.20 12.21 13.93
C ASP A 219 -3.58 13.64 13.45
N PRO A 220 -2.58 14.51 13.16
CA PRO A 220 -2.83 15.88 12.75
C PRO A 220 -3.08 16.05 11.24
N ILE A 221 -2.99 14.96 10.47
CA ILE A 221 -3.05 14.97 9.00
C ILE A 221 -4.32 14.35 8.48
N VAL A 222 -4.59 13.10 8.89
CA VAL A 222 -5.82 12.38 8.54
C VAL A 222 -6.64 12.22 9.82
N ASP A 223 -7.77 12.87 9.85
CA ASP A 223 -8.69 12.79 10.97
C ASP A 223 -9.04 11.32 11.26
N TYR A 224 -8.84 10.90 12.50
CA TYR A 224 -9.01 9.51 12.95
C TYR A 224 -10.42 8.95 12.69
N HIS A 225 -11.42 9.79 12.57
CA HIS A 225 -12.78 9.38 12.20
C HIS A 225 -12.85 8.70 10.83
N ASN A 226 -11.85 8.91 9.93
CA ASN A 226 -11.76 8.11 8.72
C ASN A 226 -11.68 6.61 9.03
N SER A 227 -10.82 6.22 9.99
CA SER A 227 -10.70 4.81 10.39
C SER A 227 -11.94 4.31 11.14
N GLU A 228 -12.57 5.14 11.96
CA GLU A 228 -13.82 4.77 12.65
C GLU A 228 -14.99 4.55 11.67
N LEU A 229 -15.08 5.34 10.61
CA LEU A 229 -16.06 5.14 9.53
C LEU A 229 -15.84 3.77 8.84
N LEU A 230 -14.58 3.45 8.53
CA LEU A 230 -14.26 2.16 7.89
C LEU A 230 -14.53 0.98 8.82
N ASP A 231 -14.12 1.05 10.10
CA ASP A 231 -14.39 0.03 11.11
C ASP A 231 -15.89 -0.24 11.26
N SER A 232 -16.69 0.84 11.34
CA SER A 232 -18.14 0.74 11.41
C SER A 232 -18.73 0.06 10.18
N ALA A 233 -18.23 0.37 8.99
CA ALA A 233 -18.70 -0.24 7.75
C ALA A 233 -18.31 -1.72 7.65
N LEU A 234 -17.06 -2.08 8.01
CA LEU A 234 -16.59 -3.47 8.06
C LEU A 234 -17.43 -4.29 9.06
N THR A 235 -17.68 -3.72 10.24
CA THR A 235 -18.55 -4.36 11.28
C THR A 235 -19.97 -4.56 10.75
N ALA A 236 -20.57 -3.58 10.11
CA ALA A 236 -21.93 -3.66 9.59
C ALA A 236 -22.09 -4.75 8.51
N GLN A 237 -21.04 -5.00 7.72
CA GLN A 237 -20.98 -6.06 6.70
C GLN A 237 -20.53 -7.43 7.26
N GLY A 238 -20.19 -7.52 8.55
CA GLY A 238 -19.70 -8.77 9.15
C GLY A 238 -18.32 -9.21 8.66
N VAL A 239 -17.53 -8.29 8.11
CA VAL A 239 -16.19 -8.58 7.59
C VAL A 239 -15.25 -8.93 8.73
N SER A 240 -14.44 -9.99 8.57
CA SER A 240 -13.37 -10.33 9.51
C SER A 240 -12.30 -9.25 9.52
N HIS A 241 -12.18 -8.50 10.62
CA HIS A 241 -11.20 -7.43 10.73
C HIS A 241 -10.71 -7.21 12.15
N ILE A 242 -9.55 -6.56 12.26
CA ILE A 242 -9.02 -5.99 13.50
C ILE A 242 -8.87 -4.48 13.30
N TYR A 243 -9.35 -3.72 14.24
CA TYR A 243 -9.11 -2.28 14.32
C TYR A 243 -8.37 -1.92 15.61
N ILE A 244 -7.22 -1.26 15.47
CA ILE A 244 -6.42 -0.76 16.60
C ILE A 244 -6.27 0.74 16.48
N GLN A 245 -6.81 1.47 17.44
CA GLN A 245 -6.64 2.92 17.57
C GLN A 245 -5.75 3.23 18.78
N TYR A 246 -4.55 3.73 18.53
CA TYR A 246 -3.66 4.20 19.59
C TYR A 246 -4.00 5.64 19.99
N GLN A 247 -3.76 5.98 21.26
CA GLN A 247 -4.04 7.35 21.74
C GLN A 247 -3.07 8.35 21.13
N THR A 248 -1.79 7.97 20.98
CA THR A 248 -0.72 8.84 20.49
C THR A 248 0.14 8.12 19.46
N GLY A 249 0.74 8.90 18.55
CA GLY A 249 1.62 8.40 17.51
C GLY A 249 1.62 9.25 16.25
N GLY A 250 0.61 10.08 16.09
CA GLY A 250 0.46 10.98 14.95
C GLY A 250 0.29 10.27 13.62
N HIS A 251 0.84 10.85 12.55
CA HIS A 251 0.77 10.35 11.17
C HIS A 251 2.14 10.00 10.61
N GLY A 252 2.20 9.10 9.64
CA GLY A 252 3.43 8.79 8.91
C GLY A 252 4.47 8.02 9.72
N PHE A 253 4.05 7.26 10.73
CA PHE A 253 4.98 6.48 11.55
C PHE A 253 5.56 5.25 10.80
N GLY A 254 4.86 4.71 9.81
CA GLY A 254 5.31 3.53 9.07
C GLY A 254 5.79 2.41 9.99
N VAL A 255 6.98 1.86 9.72
CA VAL A 255 7.66 0.89 10.59
C VAL A 255 8.89 1.50 11.28
N SER A 256 8.96 2.82 11.38
CA SER A 256 10.09 3.55 11.95
C SER A 256 10.27 3.24 13.44
N ASP A 257 11.53 3.16 13.89
CA ASP A 257 11.87 3.03 15.31
C ASP A 257 11.92 4.36 16.05
N ILE A 258 11.89 5.48 15.31
CA ILE A 258 11.98 6.84 15.84
C ILE A 258 10.71 7.68 15.66
N LYS A 259 9.89 7.38 14.63
CA LYS A 259 8.60 8.04 14.42
C LYS A 259 7.49 7.31 15.19
N GLY A 260 6.44 8.05 15.52
CA GLY A 260 5.33 7.55 16.33
C GLY A 260 5.68 7.39 17.79
N SER A 261 4.69 7.10 18.62
CA SER A 261 4.88 6.78 20.04
C SER A 261 5.39 5.35 20.24
N PRO A 262 6.02 5.03 21.38
CA PRO A 262 6.35 3.64 21.72
C PRO A 262 5.14 2.71 21.68
N GLU A 263 3.97 3.22 22.07
CA GLU A 263 2.71 2.49 22.04
C GLU A 263 2.30 2.16 20.62
N CYS A 264 2.22 3.17 19.71
CA CYS A 264 1.75 2.91 18.35
C CYS A 264 2.71 2.02 17.56
N ARG A 265 4.02 1.98 17.87
CA ARG A 265 4.97 1.08 17.21
C ARG A 265 4.67 -0.40 17.44
N GLN A 266 3.84 -0.73 18.45
CA GLN A 266 3.40 -2.11 18.71
C GLN A 266 2.50 -2.65 17.61
N TRP A 267 1.92 -1.78 16.75
CA TRP A 267 1.10 -2.22 15.62
C TRP A 267 1.82 -3.25 14.73
N ARG A 268 3.14 -3.14 14.62
CA ARG A 268 3.97 -4.06 13.83
C ARG A 268 3.86 -5.50 14.32
N GLN A 269 3.94 -5.68 15.64
CA GLN A 269 3.81 -7.00 16.27
C GLN A 269 2.36 -7.47 16.18
N SER A 270 1.39 -6.61 16.45
CA SER A 270 -0.03 -6.92 16.35
C SER A 270 -0.41 -7.37 14.93
N PHE A 271 0.16 -6.72 13.89
CA PHE A 271 -0.03 -7.15 12.50
C PHE A 271 0.54 -8.55 12.26
N LEU A 272 1.78 -8.82 12.71
CA LEU A 272 2.41 -10.13 12.52
C LEU A 272 1.63 -11.24 13.24
N ASP A 273 1.11 -10.98 14.42
CA ASP A 273 0.33 -11.94 15.19
C ASP A 273 -1.03 -12.20 14.53
N TRP A 274 -1.72 -11.17 14.03
CA TRP A 274 -2.92 -11.31 13.23
C TRP A 274 -2.65 -12.07 11.94
N PHE A 275 -1.60 -11.72 11.20
CA PHE A 275 -1.25 -12.35 9.92
C PHE A 275 -1.02 -13.85 10.07
N ARG A 276 -0.36 -14.29 11.16
CA ARG A 276 -0.13 -15.72 11.45
C ARG A 276 -1.41 -16.50 11.78
N GLN A 277 -2.49 -15.81 12.16
CA GLN A 277 -3.78 -16.42 12.46
C GLN A 277 -4.68 -16.54 11.23
N LEU A 278 -4.32 -15.89 10.12
CA LEU A 278 -5.08 -16.00 8.88
C LEU A 278 -4.93 -17.41 8.31
N ASP A 279 -6.08 -18.06 8.08
CA ASP A 279 -6.14 -19.35 7.40
C ASP A 279 -6.32 -19.10 5.90
N PHE A 280 -5.24 -19.32 5.15
CA PHE A 280 -5.26 -19.21 3.69
C PHE A 280 -5.50 -20.59 3.09
N GLN A 281 -6.77 -20.96 2.90
CA GLN A 281 -7.19 -22.20 2.26
C GLN A 281 -6.88 -22.24 0.76
#